data_531da5fb9d040d263d10ece18515ba2b
#
_entry.id   531da5fb9d040d263d10ece18515ba2b
#
_cell.length_a   1.000
_cell.length_b   1.000
_cell.length_c   1.000
_cell.angle_alpha   90.00
_cell.angle_beta   90.00
_cell.angle_gamma   90.00
#
_symmetry.space_group_name_H-M   'P 1'
#
loop_
_entity.id
_entity.type
_entity.pdbx_description
1 polymer ?
#
loop_
_entity_poly.entity_id
_entity_poly.type
_entity_poly.pdbx_seq_one_letter_code
_entity_poly.pdbx_strand_id
1 'polypeptide(L)'
;GVSVSSIPAEVKYEGRVRGGTWDAIDDANQKMDRCLRAGTLAIGGQVEIVTLPGYMPLINNEHLMEMFSQNAADLVGDENVRQNPSHVNRGGSTDMGDLSQVMPVIHPYTGAATGSGHGVDYVIKDYTQAVINPAKAMAATVIDLLAGDSTQAHNVINNFKPNLSIDSYVSMQRSRLTEETYSVT
;
A
#
# COMPACT_ATOMS: atom_id res chain seq x y z
N GLY A 1 13.29 18.79 -21.39
CA GLY A 1 13.69 19.52 -22.62
C GLY A 1 14.17 18.59 -23.70
N VAL A 2 14.06 19.03 -24.93
CA VAL A 2 14.41 18.23 -26.13
C VAL A 2 15.72 18.67 -26.77
N SER A 3 16.39 19.70 -26.23
CA SER A 3 17.64 20.25 -26.75
C SER A 3 18.65 20.45 -25.61
N VAL A 4 19.90 20.04 -25.82
CA VAL A 4 20.98 20.18 -24.82
C VAL A 4 21.36 21.64 -24.58
N SER A 5 21.17 22.50 -25.58
CA SER A 5 21.54 23.92 -25.54
C SER A 5 20.39 24.86 -25.13
N SER A 6 19.22 24.30 -24.83
CA SER A 6 18.02 25.09 -24.47
C SER A 6 17.57 24.75 -23.06
N ILE A 7 17.52 25.76 -22.20
CA ILE A 7 16.95 25.65 -20.86
C ILE A 7 15.42 25.66 -21.01
N PRO A 8 14.70 24.61 -20.54
CA PRO A 8 13.24 24.62 -20.59
C PRO A 8 12.67 25.73 -19.72
N ALA A 9 11.63 26.39 -20.20
CA ALA A 9 10.93 27.41 -19.41
C ALA A 9 10.13 26.78 -18.26
N GLU A 10 9.70 25.54 -18.45
CA GLU A 10 8.92 24.75 -17.48
C GLU A 10 9.39 23.30 -17.46
N VAL A 11 9.49 22.73 -16.27
CA VAL A 11 9.77 21.30 -16.04
C VAL A 11 8.72 20.75 -15.08
N LYS A 12 8.00 19.71 -15.49
CA LYS A 12 7.06 18.99 -14.64
C LYS A 12 7.73 17.72 -14.11
N TYR A 13 7.64 17.52 -12.80
CA TYR A 13 8.10 16.33 -12.11
C TYR A 13 6.91 15.67 -11.41
N GLU A 14 6.78 14.36 -11.54
CA GLU A 14 5.83 13.56 -10.78
C GLU A 14 6.59 12.45 -10.04
N GLY A 15 6.29 12.27 -8.76
CA GLY A 15 6.96 11.30 -7.92
C GLY A 15 6.06 10.78 -6.82
N ARG A 16 6.55 9.80 -6.07
CA ARG A 16 5.84 9.21 -4.92
C ARG A 16 6.80 9.05 -3.75
N VAL A 17 6.32 9.39 -2.57
CA VAL A 17 6.99 9.08 -1.31
C VAL A 17 6.34 7.85 -0.70
N ARG A 18 7.13 6.90 -0.24
CA ARG A 18 6.68 5.67 0.39
C ARG A 18 7.49 5.40 1.66
N GLY A 19 6.87 4.73 2.63
CA GLY A 19 7.52 4.32 3.87
C GLY A 19 6.78 3.18 4.54
N GLY A 20 7.43 2.49 5.47
CA GLY A 20 6.82 1.41 6.26
C GLY A 20 5.89 1.90 7.37
N THR A 21 6.01 3.16 7.76
CA THR A 21 5.16 3.82 8.74
C THR A 21 4.73 5.18 8.23
N TRP A 22 3.68 5.73 8.83
CA TRP A 22 3.22 7.06 8.52
C TRP A 22 4.28 8.13 8.77
N ASP A 23 4.95 8.08 9.92
CA ASP A 23 6.00 9.03 10.29
C ASP A 23 7.16 9.04 9.28
N ALA A 24 7.52 7.85 8.77
CA ALA A 24 8.56 7.73 7.74
C ALA A 24 8.13 8.35 6.40
N ILE A 25 6.85 8.25 6.03
CA ILE A 25 6.28 8.89 4.84
C ILE A 25 6.31 10.41 5.00
N ASP A 26 5.85 10.92 6.14
CA ASP A 26 5.81 12.36 6.41
C ASP A 26 7.21 12.97 6.42
N ASP A 27 8.17 12.36 7.13
CA ASP A 27 9.57 12.79 7.14
C ASP A 27 10.18 12.83 5.73
N ALA A 28 9.94 11.78 4.93
CA ALA A 28 10.44 11.71 3.56
C ALA A 28 9.78 12.77 2.65
N ASN A 29 8.47 13.02 2.82
CA ASN A 29 7.75 14.05 2.07
C ASN A 29 8.31 15.45 2.38
N GLN A 30 8.50 15.77 3.65
CA GLN A 30 9.10 17.04 4.06
C GLN A 30 10.52 17.24 3.51
N LYS A 31 11.31 16.14 3.41
CA LYS A 31 12.65 16.20 2.79
C LYS A 31 12.54 16.43 1.29
N MET A 32 11.59 15.81 0.61
CA MET A 32 11.35 16.03 -0.82
C MET A 32 10.96 17.47 -1.10
N ASP A 33 10.04 18.04 -0.35
CA ASP A 33 9.62 19.44 -0.50
C ASP A 33 10.79 20.40 -0.29
N ARG A 34 11.66 20.13 0.71
CA ARG A 34 12.90 20.93 0.89
C ARG A 34 13.84 20.82 -0.30
N CYS A 35 13.97 19.66 -0.92
CA CYS A 35 14.81 19.49 -2.11
C CYS A 35 14.26 20.28 -3.30
N LEU A 36 12.94 20.28 -3.49
CA LEU A 36 12.28 21.03 -4.57
C LEU A 36 12.48 22.54 -4.37
N ARG A 37 12.30 23.06 -3.15
CA ARG A 37 12.57 24.47 -2.81
C ARG A 37 14.04 24.83 -2.97
N ALA A 38 14.95 23.93 -2.55
CA ALA A 38 16.40 24.16 -2.70
C ALA A 38 16.84 24.23 -4.16
N GLY A 39 16.29 23.35 -5.02
CA GLY A 39 16.53 23.43 -6.47
C GLY A 39 16.06 24.73 -7.08
N THR A 40 14.89 25.21 -6.67
CA THR A 40 14.34 26.51 -7.09
C THR A 40 15.20 27.68 -6.62
N LEU A 41 15.62 27.66 -5.34
CA LEU A 41 16.51 28.67 -4.77
C LEU A 41 17.84 28.74 -5.54
N ALA A 42 18.41 27.59 -5.92
CA ALA A 42 19.71 27.53 -6.59
C ALA A 42 19.73 28.22 -7.96
N ILE A 43 18.61 28.29 -8.66
CA ILE A 43 18.52 28.89 -10.00
C ILE A 43 17.71 30.17 -10.07
N GLY A 44 17.19 30.67 -8.93
CA GLY A 44 16.36 31.87 -8.90
C GLY A 44 15.01 31.69 -9.62
N GLY A 45 14.40 30.51 -9.53
CA GLY A 45 13.16 30.17 -10.21
C GLY A 45 11.93 30.19 -9.29
N GLN A 46 10.89 29.51 -9.76
CA GLN A 46 9.65 29.25 -9.01
C GLN A 46 9.30 27.78 -9.09
N VAL A 47 8.75 27.22 -8.03
CA VAL A 47 8.16 25.87 -8.01
C VAL A 47 6.75 25.90 -7.44
N GLU A 48 5.86 25.17 -8.08
CA GLU A 48 4.55 24.80 -7.55
C GLU A 48 4.62 23.34 -7.09
N ILE A 49 4.31 23.09 -5.82
CA ILE A 49 4.33 21.78 -5.20
C ILE A 49 2.89 21.40 -4.88
N VAL A 50 2.37 20.40 -5.58
CA VAL A 50 1.04 19.81 -5.33
C VAL A 50 1.25 18.44 -4.69
N THR A 51 0.84 18.29 -3.43
CA THR A 51 0.90 17.03 -2.70
C THR A 51 -0.48 16.41 -2.66
N LEU A 52 -0.62 15.22 -3.22
CA LEU A 52 -1.84 14.43 -3.19
C LEU A 52 -1.74 13.34 -2.09
N PRO A 53 -2.82 13.06 -1.35
CA PRO A 53 -2.84 11.94 -0.42
C PRO A 53 -2.61 10.62 -1.16
N GLY A 54 -1.72 9.79 -0.63
CA GLY A 54 -1.47 8.43 -1.09
C GLY A 54 -2.01 7.40 -0.11
N TYR A 55 -1.90 6.12 -0.46
CA TYR A 55 -2.32 5.03 0.39
C TYR A 55 -1.49 4.93 1.67
N MET A 56 -2.14 4.54 2.76
CA MET A 56 -1.50 4.24 4.03
C MET A 56 -0.69 2.93 3.97
N PRO A 57 0.30 2.76 4.84
CA PRO A 57 0.99 1.47 4.99
C PRO A 57 0.01 0.36 5.37
N LEU A 58 0.10 -0.78 4.66
CA LEU A 58 -0.74 -1.94 4.93
C LEU A 58 -0.32 -2.63 6.23
N ILE A 59 -1.30 -2.91 7.08
CA ILE A 59 -1.16 -3.69 8.32
C ILE A 59 -2.10 -4.89 8.21
N ASN A 60 -1.55 -6.06 7.94
CA ASN A 60 -2.33 -7.30 7.91
C ASN A 60 -2.76 -7.70 9.32
N ASN A 61 -4.01 -8.13 9.46
CA ASN A 61 -4.49 -8.72 10.71
C ASN A 61 -3.91 -10.14 10.88
N GLU A 62 -3.19 -10.38 11.98
CA GLU A 62 -2.46 -11.63 12.22
C GLU A 62 -3.39 -12.84 12.26
N HIS A 63 -4.52 -12.75 12.94
CA HIS A 63 -5.46 -13.85 13.07
C HIS A 63 -6.10 -14.24 11.72
N LEU A 64 -6.51 -13.25 10.92
CA LEU A 64 -6.99 -13.49 9.55
C LEU A 64 -5.89 -14.09 8.67
N MET A 65 -4.65 -13.63 8.84
CA MET A 65 -3.50 -14.13 8.08
C MET A 65 -3.19 -15.60 8.41
N GLU A 66 -3.25 -15.98 9.69
CA GLU A 66 -3.08 -17.36 10.13
C GLU A 66 -4.16 -18.29 9.53
N MET A 67 -5.44 -17.91 9.65
CA MET A 67 -6.57 -18.69 9.10
C MET A 67 -6.45 -18.85 7.58
N PHE A 68 -6.18 -17.75 6.86
CA PHE A 68 -6.00 -17.82 5.41
C PHE A 68 -4.81 -18.69 5.02
N SER A 69 -3.70 -18.59 5.75
CA SER A 69 -2.49 -19.37 5.47
C SER A 69 -2.71 -20.85 5.69
N GLN A 70 -3.45 -21.25 6.72
CA GLN A 70 -3.82 -22.64 6.94
C GLN A 70 -4.69 -23.18 5.79
N ASN A 71 -5.73 -22.44 5.39
CA ASN A 71 -6.58 -22.80 4.26
C ASN A 71 -5.81 -22.87 2.94
N ALA A 72 -4.83 -22.00 2.75
CA ALA A 72 -3.96 -22.06 1.58
C ALA A 72 -3.04 -23.30 1.64
N ALA A 73 -2.46 -23.62 2.79
CA ALA A 73 -1.60 -24.78 2.98
C ALA A 73 -2.34 -26.11 2.71
N ASP A 74 -3.60 -26.20 3.12
CA ASP A 74 -4.45 -27.38 2.83
C ASP A 74 -4.68 -27.58 1.31
N LEU A 75 -4.56 -26.53 0.51
CA LEU A 75 -4.75 -26.57 -0.94
C LEU A 75 -3.45 -26.80 -1.72
N VAL A 76 -2.34 -26.24 -1.26
CA VAL A 76 -1.09 -26.19 -2.03
C VAL A 76 0.12 -26.81 -1.32
N GLY A 77 -0.02 -27.24 -0.07
CA GLY A 77 1.04 -27.73 0.81
C GLY A 77 1.75 -26.61 1.59
N ASP A 78 2.16 -26.91 2.82
CA ASP A 78 2.81 -25.97 3.75
C ASP A 78 4.08 -25.35 3.14
N GLU A 79 4.85 -26.11 2.38
CA GLU A 79 6.09 -25.69 1.76
C GLU A 79 5.88 -24.59 0.70
N ASN A 80 4.66 -24.44 0.19
CA ASN A 80 4.30 -23.45 -0.82
C ASN A 80 3.65 -22.18 -0.22
N VAL A 81 3.37 -22.18 1.08
CA VAL A 81 2.83 -21.01 1.79
C VAL A 81 3.95 -20.27 2.52
N ARG A 82 4.07 -18.97 2.26
CA ARG A 82 5.05 -18.12 2.91
C ARG A 82 4.36 -16.98 3.63
N GLN A 83 4.51 -16.94 4.93
CA GLN A 83 4.13 -15.79 5.74
C GLN A 83 5.33 -14.84 5.87
N ASN A 84 5.10 -13.55 5.61
CA ASN A 84 6.09 -12.53 5.96
C ASN A 84 5.70 -11.97 7.32
N PRO A 85 6.67 -11.73 8.23
CA PRO A 85 6.40 -11.02 9.46
C PRO A 85 5.67 -9.70 9.18
N SER A 86 4.69 -9.35 10.01
CA SER A 86 3.83 -8.16 9.83
C SER A 86 4.61 -6.84 9.70
N HIS A 87 5.83 -6.78 10.27
CA HIS A 87 6.72 -5.62 10.22
C HIS A 87 7.59 -5.53 8.93
N VAL A 88 7.57 -6.56 8.06
CA VAL A 88 8.35 -6.55 6.82
C VAL A 88 7.53 -5.92 5.71
N ASN A 89 7.75 -4.63 5.47
CA ASN A 89 7.19 -3.92 4.32
C ASN A 89 8.06 -4.17 3.08
N ARG A 90 7.46 -4.75 2.02
CA ARG A 90 8.13 -5.02 0.74
C ARG A 90 8.00 -3.86 -0.26
N GLY A 91 7.57 -2.67 0.18
CA GLY A 91 7.45 -1.48 -0.65
C GLY A 91 6.24 -1.46 -1.59
N GLY A 92 5.37 -2.47 -1.52
CA GLY A 92 4.08 -2.46 -2.20
C GLY A 92 3.16 -1.39 -1.62
N SER A 93 2.23 -0.89 -2.42
CA SER A 93 1.23 0.09 -2.02
C SER A 93 -0.11 -0.31 -2.61
N THR A 94 -1.14 -0.33 -1.79
CA THR A 94 -2.50 -0.75 -2.13
C THR A 94 -3.49 0.01 -1.26
N ASP A 95 -4.71 0.23 -1.76
CA ASP A 95 -5.84 0.81 -1.03
C ASP A 95 -6.25 -0.01 0.21
N MET A 96 -5.90 -1.31 0.26
CA MET A 96 -6.05 -2.13 1.48
C MET A 96 -5.26 -1.56 2.66
N GLY A 97 -4.20 -0.77 2.41
CA GLY A 97 -3.47 -0.04 3.46
C GLY A 97 -4.37 0.93 4.21
N ASP A 98 -5.24 1.63 3.51
CA ASP A 98 -6.21 2.56 4.09
C ASP A 98 -7.26 1.82 4.94
N LEU A 99 -7.84 0.75 4.41
CA LEU A 99 -8.81 -0.08 5.13
C LEU A 99 -8.20 -0.69 6.39
N SER A 100 -6.92 -1.09 6.34
CA SER A 100 -6.22 -1.69 7.49
C SER A 100 -6.10 -0.77 8.70
N GLN A 101 -6.27 0.55 8.53
CA GLN A 101 -6.24 1.51 9.63
C GLN A 101 -7.55 1.52 10.44
N VAL A 102 -8.65 1.10 9.83
CA VAL A 102 -10.01 1.25 10.38
C VAL A 102 -10.74 -0.08 10.59
N MET A 103 -10.30 -1.16 9.92
CA MET A 103 -10.90 -2.49 10.05
C MET A 103 -9.85 -3.60 9.86
N PRO A 104 -10.08 -4.81 10.39
CA PRO A 104 -9.18 -5.94 10.17
C PRO A 104 -9.20 -6.38 8.71
N VAL A 105 -8.03 -6.47 8.08
CA VAL A 105 -7.86 -6.88 6.68
C VAL A 105 -6.65 -7.76 6.51
N ILE A 106 -6.61 -8.51 5.40
CA ILE A 106 -5.41 -9.15 4.85
C ILE A 106 -5.33 -8.89 3.36
N HIS A 107 -4.12 -8.93 2.82
CA HIS A 107 -3.87 -8.80 1.38
C HIS A 107 -2.87 -9.87 0.92
N PRO A 108 -3.35 -11.11 0.71
CA PRO A 108 -2.49 -12.22 0.27
C PRO A 108 -2.11 -12.07 -1.21
N TYR A 109 -0.95 -12.64 -1.55
CA TYR A 109 -0.45 -12.73 -2.92
C TYR A 109 -0.36 -14.18 -3.36
N THR A 110 -0.54 -14.42 -4.66
CA THR A 110 -0.33 -15.73 -5.27
C THR A 110 0.76 -15.68 -6.33
N GLY A 111 1.60 -16.72 -6.39
CA GLY A 111 2.78 -16.79 -7.24
C GLY A 111 2.55 -17.53 -8.55
N ALA A 112 1.59 -17.10 -9.36
CA ALA A 112 1.21 -17.82 -10.58
C ALA A 112 1.51 -17.07 -11.89
N ALA A 113 2.21 -15.96 -11.80
CA ALA A 113 2.58 -15.12 -12.95
C ALA A 113 4.09 -15.16 -13.23
N THR A 114 4.45 -14.82 -14.45
CA THR A 114 5.85 -14.62 -14.91
C THR A 114 5.96 -13.27 -15.62
N GLY A 115 7.19 -12.79 -15.80
CA GLY A 115 7.47 -11.48 -16.37
C GLY A 115 7.67 -10.41 -15.31
N SER A 116 7.90 -9.19 -15.75
CA SER A 116 8.11 -8.05 -14.85
C SER A 116 6.78 -7.49 -14.37
N GLY A 117 6.61 -7.28 -13.06
CA GLY A 117 5.40 -6.63 -12.53
C GLY A 117 5.13 -5.31 -13.24
N HIS A 118 3.90 -5.11 -13.74
CA HIS A 118 3.48 -4.01 -14.62
C HIS A 118 4.13 -3.98 -16.02
N GLY A 119 4.93 -4.98 -16.38
CA GLY A 119 5.50 -5.09 -17.72
C GLY A 119 4.50 -5.67 -18.73
N VAL A 120 4.75 -5.44 -20.00
CA VAL A 120 3.94 -6.01 -21.10
C VAL A 120 4.10 -7.52 -21.23
N ASP A 121 5.14 -8.08 -20.61
CA ASP A 121 5.46 -9.49 -20.55
C ASP A 121 4.87 -10.20 -19.30
N TYR A 122 4.14 -9.46 -18.45
CA TYR A 122 3.52 -10.02 -17.25
C TYR A 122 2.29 -10.86 -17.63
N VAL A 123 2.42 -12.18 -17.47
CA VAL A 123 1.37 -13.12 -17.86
C VAL A 123 1.12 -14.17 -16.77
N ILE A 124 -0.13 -14.60 -16.62
CA ILE A 124 -0.50 -15.72 -15.77
C ILE A 124 -0.05 -17.02 -16.46
N LYS A 125 0.73 -17.83 -15.77
CA LYS A 125 1.20 -19.15 -16.25
C LYS A 125 0.36 -20.31 -15.74
N ASP A 126 -0.19 -20.18 -14.54
CA ASP A 126 -1.02 -21.19 -13.90
C ASP A 126 -2.32 -20.56 -13.40
N TYR A 127 -3.40 -20.80 -14.12
CA TYR A 127 -4.72 -20.27 -13.76
C TYR A 127 -5.33 -20.95 -12.53
N THR A 128 -5.00 -22.22 -12.28
CA THR A 128 -5.43 -22.90 -11.05
C THR A 128 -4.83 -22.20 -9.84
N GLN A 129 -3.52 -21.94 -9.89
CA GLN A 129 -2.82 -21.26 -8.82
C GLN A 129 -3.19 -19.76 -8.71
N ALA A 130 -3.44 -19.10 -9.84
CA ALA A 130 -3.76 -17.66 -9.84
C ALA A 130 -5.19 -17.35 -9.40
N VAL A 131 -6.14 -18.22 -9.70
CA VAL A 131 -7.59 -17.94 -9.59
C VAL A 131 -8.30 -18.92 -8.69
N ILE A 132 -8.15 -20.23 -8.95
CA ILE A 132 -8.96 -21.26 -8.27
C ILE A 132 -8.52 -21.43 -6.81
N ASN A 133 -7.22 -21.59 -6.57
CA ASN A 133 -6.69 -21.81 -5.22
C ASN A 133 -6.94 -20.60 -4.30
N PRO A 134 -6.64 -19.36 -4.66
CA PRO A 134 -6.96 -18.21 -3.80
C PRO A 134 -8.46 -18.03 -3.59
N ALA A 135 -9.31 -18.30 -4.60
CA ALA A 135 -10.76 -18.26 -4.42
C ALA A 135 -11.26 -19.30 -3.41
N LYS A 136 -10.72 -20.53 -3.45
CA LYS A 136 -11.02 -21.58 -2.46
C LYS A 136 -10.51 -21.21 -1.07
N ALA A 137 -9.29 -20.71 -0.95
CA ALA A 137 -8.72 -20.29 0.33
C ALA A 137 -9.54 -19.16 0.97
N MET A 138 -9.95 -18.15 0.18
CA MET A 138 -10.85 -17.08 0.65
C MET A 138 -12.21 -17.62 1.10
N ALA A 139 -12.82 -18.51 0.30
CA ALA A 139 -14.12 -19.10 0.65
C ALA A 139 -14.03 -19.94 1.93
N ALA A 140 -12.99 -20.75 2.10
CA ALA A 140 -12.74 -21.51 3.32
C ALA A 140 -12.54 -20.60 4.53
N THR A 141 -11.77 -19.53 4.39
CA THR A 141 -11.57 -18.54 5.46
C THR A 141 -12.89 -17.86 5.87
N VAL A 142 -13.77 -17.56 4.91
CA VAL A 142 -15.12 -17.04 5.23
C VAL A 142 -15.96 -18.07 5.97
N ILE A 143 -15.89 -19.35 5.57
CA ILE A 143 -16.58 -20.45 6.28
C ILE A 143 -16.06 -20.56 7.71
N ASP A 144 -14.74 -20.54 7.93
CA ASP A 144 -14.14 -20.61 9.27
C ASP A 144 -14.55 -19.43 10.15
N LEU A 145 -14.64 -18.25 9.57
CA LEU A 145 -15.09 -17.04 10.29
C LEU A 145 -16.55 -17.15 10.75
N LEU A 146 -17.42 -17.73 9.92
CA LEU A 146 -18.86 -17.72 10.13
C LEU A 146 -19.41 -19.02 10.75
N ALA A 147 -18.66 -20.13 10.75
CA ALA A 147 -19.06 -21.38 11.36
C ALA A 147 -19.10 -21.26 12.90
N GLY A 148 -19.89 -22.15 13.55
CA GLY A 148 -19.93 -22.28 15.01
C GLY A 148 -20.19 -20.97 15.74
N ASP A 149 -21.34 -20.38 15.54
CA ASP A 149 -21.75 -19.10 16.15
C ASP A 149 -20.83 -17.91 15.82
N SER A 150 -20.09 -18.01 14.72
CA SER A 150 -19.15 -16.97 14.22
C SER A 150 -18.06 -16.60 15.25
N THR A 151 -17.64 -17.56 16.07
CA THR A 151 -16.65 -17.32 17.14
C THR A 151 -15.36 -16.71 16.60
N GLN A 152 -14.87 -17.17 15.44
CA GLN A 152 -13.64 -16.62 14.87
C GLN A 152 -13.81 -15.18 14.38
N ALA A 153 -14.95 -14.84 13.78
CA ALA A 153 -15.25 -13.46 13.39
C ALA A 153 -15.32 -12.54 14.62
N HIS A 154 -15.97 -12.99 15.71
CA HIS A 154 -15.99 -12.25 16.97
C HIS A 154 -14.58 -12.08 17.55
N ASN A 155 -13.73 -13.10 17.50
CA ASN A 155 -12.34 -12.98 17.94
C ASN A 155 -11.56 -11.93 17.13
N VAL A 156 -11.70 -11.92 15.82
CA VAL A 156 -11.05 -10.93 14.95
C VAL A 156 -11.51 -9.53 15.30
N ILE A 157 -12.83 -9.30 15.41
CA ILE A 157 -13.41 -7.97 15.68
C ILE A 157 -13.07 -7.48 17.09
N ASN A 158 -13.23 -8.32 18.10
CA ASN A 158 -13.04 -7.93 19.50
C ASN A 158 -11.57 -7.66 19.85
N ASN A 159 -10.63 -8.29 19.16
CA ASN A 159 -9.20 -8.07 19.36
C ASN A 159 -8.61 -7.00 18.43
N PHE A 160 -9.35 -6.56 17.43
CA PHE A 160 -8.90 -5.48 16.56
C PHE A 160 -8.99 -4.12 17.25
N LYS A 161 -7.91 -3.38 17.20
CA LYS A 161 -7.87 -1.98 17.65
C LYS A 161 -7.53 -1.11 16.45
N PRO A 162 -8.50 -0.34 15.93
CA PRO A 162 -8.26 0.54 14.80
C PRO A 162 -7.22 1.61 15.18
N ASN A 163 -6.28 1.87 14.29
CA ASN A 163 -5.32 2.97 14.47
C ASN A 163 -5.99 4.34 14.37
N LEU A 164 -7.04 4.43 13.57
CA LEU A 164 -7.82 5.64 13.32
C LEU A 164 -9.31 5.33 13.36
N SER A 165 -10.11 6.28 13.83
CA SER A 165 -11.54 6.28 13.52
C SER A 165 -11.74 6.64 12.05
N ILE A 166 -12.88 6.28 11.47
CA ILE A 166 -13.22 6.63 10.09
C ILE A 166 -13.17 8.16 9.89
N ASP A 167 -13.73 8.93 10.81
CA ASP A 167 -13.74 10.39 10.74
C ASP A 167 -12.32 10.97 10.82
N SER A 168 -11.49 10.44 11.70
CA SER A 168 -10.08 10.84 11.81
C SER A 168 -9.29 10.51 10.54
N TYR A 169 -9.52 9.33 9.96
CA TYR A 169 -8.92 8.92 8.70
C TYR A 169 -9.31 9.87 7.56
N VAL A 170 -10.61 10.14 7.38
CA VAL A 170 -11.10 11.04 6.32
C VAL A 170 -10.57 12.46 6.50
N SER A 171 -10.57 12.98 7.73
CA SER A 171 -10.04 14.30 8.04
C SER A 171 -8.54 14.40 7.73
N MET A 172 -7.77 13.39 8.15
CA MET A 172 -6.34 13.30 7.88
C MET A 172 -6.06 13.26 6.37
N GLN A 173 -6.73 12.41 5.60
CA GLN A 173 -6.52 12.31 4.15
C GLN A 173 -6.85 13.64 3.44
N ARG A 174 -7.92 14.33 3.86
CA ARG A 174 -8.27 15.65 3.31
C ARG A 174 -7.21 16.71 3.62
N SER A 175 -6.64 16.70 4.81
CA SER A 175 -5.61 17.68 5.21
C SER A 175 -4.28 17.50 4.48
N ARG A 176 -4.07 16.35 3.84
CA ARG A 176 -2.84 16.02 3.08
C ARG A 176 -2.86 16.50 1.64
N LEU A 177 -4.01 16.91 1.13
CA LEU A 177 -4.08 17.62 -0.15
C LEU A 177 -3.58 19.06 0.10
N THR A 178 -2.39 19.36 -0.40
CA THR A 178 -1.80 20.68 -0.25
C THR A 178 -1.26 21.20 -1.56
N GLU A 179 -1.32 22.51 -1.73
CA GLU A 179 -0.74 23.23 -2.85
C GLU A 179 0.11 24.38 -2.29
N GLU A 180 1.31 24.49 -2.77
CA GLU A 180 2.26 25.53 -2.34
C GLU A 180 2.99 26.09 -3.57
N THR A 181 3.10 27.41 -3.63
CA THR A 181 4.00 28.08 -4.58
C THR A 181 5.16 28.68 -3.81
N TYR A 182 6.38 28.30 -4.16
CA TYR A 182 7.61 28.87 -3.63
C TYR A 182 8.37 29.59 -4.75
N SER A 183 8.72 30.83 -4.52
CA SER A 183 9.53 31.64 -5.45
C SER A 183 10.65 32.37 -4.71
N VAL A 184 11.74 32.56 -5.41
CA VAL A 184 12.84 33.44 -4.97
C VAL A 184 12.59 34.81 -5.56
N THR A 185 12.00 35.69 -4.79
CA THR A 185 11.86 37.15 -5.14
C THR A 185 12.88 37.96 -4.42
#